data_ae8187d70992ceaf25645bf4e96a04ec
#
_entry.id   ae8187d70992ceaf25645bf4e96a04ec
#
_cell.length_a   1.000
_cell.length_b   1.000
_cell.length_c   1.000
_cell.angle_alpha   90.00
_cell.angle_beta   90.00
_cell.angle_gamma   90.00
#
_symmetry.space_group_name_H-M   'P 1'
#
loop_
_entity.id
_entity.type
_entity.pdbx_description
1 polymer ?
#
loop_
_entity_poly.entity_id
_entity_poly.type
_entity_poly.pdbx_seq_one_letter_code
_entity_poly.pdbx_strand_id
1 'polypeptide(L)'
;MNPEMTMLETSKVPGTSVYGASRESIGEVDDLIVDTVSGKVRYAVLSFGGFLGLGKSSYVIPWTSLKWDQELNGYVTGVTEEQMKSSPDLDPTSLRNRDFEQRLHTNYGAPSYWDLETRNN
;
A
#
# COMPACT_ATOMS: atom_id res chain seq x y z
N MET A 1 5.07 -8.73 24.46
CA MET A 1 5.17 -7.76 23.37
C MET A 1 5.00 -6.36 23.89
N ASN A 2 5.76 -5.43 23.38
CA ASN A 2 5.71 -4.04 23.82
C ASN A 2 4.96 -3.20 22.76
N PRO A 3 3.72 -2.77 23.05
CA PRO A 3 2.94 -2.00 22.07
C PRO A 3 3.56 -0.63 21.74
N GLU A 4 4.48 -0.15 22.56
CA GLU A 4 5.15 1.11 22.30
C GLU A 4 6.12 1.04 21.12
N MET A 5 6.44 -0.17 20.67
CA MET A 5 7.38 -0.38 19.57
C MET A 5 6.69 -0.41 18.20
N THR A 6 5.57 0.28 18.07
CA THR A 6 4.83 0.32 16.80
C THR A 6 5.18 1.52 15.92
N MET A 7 5.96 2.45 16.42
CA MET A 7 6.35 3.63 15.64
C MET A 7 7.65 3.38 14.89
N LEU A 8 7.67 3.82 13.65
CA LEU A 8 8.82 3.63 12.76
C LEU A 8 9.03 4.92 11.97
N GLU A 9 10.27 5.35 11.89
CA GLU A 9 10.61 6.52 11.07
C GLU A 9 10.34 6.19 9.59
N THR A 10 9.85 7.18 8.84
CA THR A 10 9.53 6.97 7.43
C THR A 10 10.71 6.46 6.62
N SER A 11 11.92 6.86 6.98
CA SER A 11 13.14 6.41 6.29
C SER A 11 13.43 4.93 6.49
N LYS A 12 12.81 4.30 7.48
CA LYS A 12 13.00 2.88 7.77
C LYS A 12 11.89 1.99 7.24
N VAL A 13 10.84 2.59 6.68
CA VAL A 13 9.75 1.81 6.09
C VAL A 13 10.17 1.14 4.78
N PRO A 14 10.94 1.81 3.89
CA PRO A 14 11.43 1.12 2.68
C PRO A 14 12.28 -0.09 3.05
N GLY A 15 12.05 -1.18 2.33
CA GLY A 15 12.70 -2.46 2.59
C GLY A 15 11.94 -3.35 3.55
N THR A 16 10.87 -2.84 4.20
CA THR A 16 10.04 -3.67 5.07
C THR A 16 9.31 -4.72 4.24
N SER A 17 9.32 -5.95 4.72
CA SER A 17 8.70 -7.07 4.01
C SER A 17 7.19 -6.96 3.95
N VAL A 18 6.62 -7.44 2.85
CA VAL A 18 5.18 -7.57 2.67
C VAL A 18 4.87 -9.06 2.50
N TYR A 19 3.88 -9.51 3.25
CA TYR A 19 3.44 -10.90 3.27
C TYR A 19 2.02 -10.99 2.73
N GLY A 20 1.74 -12.09 2.02
CA GLY A 20 0.39 -12.38 1.55
C GLY A 20 -0.49 -12.96 2.64
N ALA A 21 -1.73 -13.27 2.29
CA ALA A 21 -2.71 -13.81 3.22
C ALA A 21 -2.28 -15.13 3.86
N SER A 22 -1.45 -15.91 3.16
CA SER A 22 -0.90 -17.18 3.68
C SER A 22 0.40 -16.99 4.46
N ARG A 23 0.76 -15.74 4.73
CA ARG A 23 1.97 -15.36 5.49
C ARG A 23 3.28 -15.69 4.77
N GLU A 24 3.24 -15.87 3.46
CA GLU A 24 4.45 -15.99 2.64
C GLU A 24 4.96 -14.60 2.24
N SER A 25 6.26 -14.44 2.19
CA SER A 25 6.88 -13.18 1.75
C SER A 25 6.65 -13.01 0.25
N ILE A 26 6.02 -11.90 -0.14
CA ILE A 26 5.72 -11.64 -1.55
C ILE A 26 6.41 -10.40 -2.11
N GLY A 27 6.95 -9.56 -1.25
CA GLY A 27 7.61 -8.35 -1.73
C GLY A 27 8.04 -7.45 -0.59
N GLU A 28 8.25 -6.19 -0.90
CA GLU A 28 8.64 -5.21 0.11
C GLU A 28 8.07 -3.83 -0.22
N VAL A 29 8.05 -2.98 0.80
CA VAL A 29 7.66 -1.58 0.64
C VAL A 29 8.85 -0.82 0.08
N ASP A 30 8.65 -0.09 -1.01
CA ASP A 30 9.68 0.75 -1.60
C ASP A 30 9.55 2.19 -1.15
N ASP A 31 8.30 2.67 -0.98
CA ASP A 31 8.07 4.07 -0.66
C ASP A 31 6.67 4.26 -0.09
N LEU A 32 6.44 5.42 0.48
CA LEU A 32 5.13 5.82 0.98
C LEU A 32 4.71 7.11 0.29
N ILE A 33 3.42 7.24 0.05
CA ILE A 33 2.85 8.45 -0.53
C ILE A 33 2.04 9.12 0.56
N VAL A 34 2.46 10.32 0.94
CA VAL A 34 1.94 11.06 2.07
C VAL A 34 1.16 12.28 1.57
N ASP A 35 0.00 12.48 2.15
CA ASP A 35 -0.76 13.71 1.96
C ASP A 35 -0.05 14.80 2.76
N THR A 36 0.51 15.77 2.06
CA THR A 36 1.33 16.80 2.71
C THR A 36 0.51 17.76 3.58
N VAL A 37 -0.78 17.86 3.33
CA VAL A 37 -1.67 18.74 4.10
C VAL A 37 -2.06 18.09 5.43
N SER A 38 -2.51 16.83 5.38
CA SER A 38 -2.94 16.12 6.59
C SER A 38 -1.81 15.44 7.33
N GLY A 39 -0.70 15.15 6.63
CA GLY A 39 0.40 14.35 7.17
C GLY A 39 0.12 12.85 7.16
N LYS A 40 -0.98 12.42 6.57
CA LYS A 40 -1.37 11.01 6.58
C LYS A 40 -0.81 10.27 5.38
N VAL A 41 -0.39 9.01 5.62
CA VAL A 41 -0.01 8.12 4.53
C VAL A 41 -1.28 7.67 3.80
N ARG A 42 -1.29 7.84 2.48
CA ARG A 42 -2.44 7.46 1.67
C ARG A 42 -2.19 6.18 0.88
N TYR A 43 -0.97 5.98 0.41
CA TYR A 43 -0.62 4.83 -0.42
C TYR A 43 0.78 4.33 -0.09
N ALA A 44 1.02 3.08 -0.43
CA ALA A 44 2.36 2.51 -0.39
C ALA A 44 2.76 2.09 -1.79
N VAL A 45 4.03 2.24 -2.11
CA VAL A 45 4.61 1.73 -3.34
C VAL A 45 5.31 0.44 -2.99
N LEU A 46 4.90 -0.65 -3.62
CA LEU A 46 5.42 -1.98 -3.34
C LEU A 46 6.17 -2.54 -4.55
N SER A 47 7.20 -3.32 -4.28
CA SER A 47 7.84 -4.15 -5.29
C SER A 47 7.60 -5.61 -4.92
N PHE A 48 7.46 -6.45 -5.93
CA PHE A 48 7.25 -7.89 -5.74
C PHE A 48 8.34 -8.65 -6.47
N GLY A 49 8.65 -9.83 -5.96
CA GLY A 49 9.61 -10.70 -6.61
C GLY A 49 9.17 -11.06 -8.01
N GLY A 50 10.13 -11.27 -8.91
CA GLY A 50 9.85 -11.60 -10.30
C GLY A 50 9.03 -12.86 -10.50
N PHE A 51 8.86 -13.65 -9.46
CA PHE A 51 8.09 -14.89 -9.54
C PHE A 51 6.61 -14.67 -9.83
N LEU A 52 6.10 -13.46 -9.64
CA LEU A 52 4.70 -13.16 -9.94
C LEU A 52 4.44 -12.98 -11.44
N GLY A 53 5.47 -12.76 -12.23
CA GLY A 53 5.34 -12.66 -13.69
C GLY A 53 4.44 -11.51 -14.15
N LEU A 54 4.36 -10.42 -13.37
CA LEU A 54 3.41 -9.34 -13.64
C LEU A 54 3.93 -8.29 -14.63
N GLY A 55 5.21 -8.31 -14.96
CA GLY A 55 5.78 -7.39 -15.93
C GLY A 55 6.00 -5.97 -15.43
N LYS A 56 5.63 -5.67 -14.17
CA LYS A 56 5.86 -4.37 -13.54
C LYS A 56 6.81 -4.53 -12.38
N SER A 57 7.57 -3.49 -12.10
CA SER A 57 8.49 -3.50 -10.95
C SER A 57 7.87 -2.87 -9.71
N SER A 58 6.87 -2.02 -9.88
CA SER A 58 6.27 -1.28 -8.75
C SER A 58 4.76 -1.22 -8.86
N TYR A 59 4.11 -1.23 -7.69
CA TYR A 59 2.66 -1.16 -7.58
C TYR A 59 2.29 -0.17 -6.49
N VAL A 60 1.28 0.65 -6.74
CA VAL A 60 0.72 1.55 -5.73
C VAL A 60 -0.53 0.89 -5.19
N ILE A 61 -0.61 0.75 -3.87
CA ILE A 61 -1.83 0.23 -3.23
C ILE A 61 -2.28 1.17 -2.13
N PRO A 62 -3.59 1.19 -1.83
CA PRO A 62 -4.09 2.01 -0.71
C PRO A 62 -3.44 1.58 0.60
N TRP A 63 -3.10 2.56 1.41
CA TRP A 63 -2.46 2.30 2.70
C TRP A 63 -3.31 1.35 3.57
N THR A 64 -4.63 1.47 3.49
CA THR A 64 -5.55 0.63 4.25
C THR A 64 -5.52 -0.84 3.83
N SER A 65 -4.89 -1.17 2.72
CA SER A 65 -4.73 -2.56 2.27
C SER A 65 -3.54 -3.25 2.93
N LEU A 66 -2.77 -2.54 3.74
CA LEU A 66 -1.63 -3.10 4.49
C LEU A 66 -1.93 -3.04 5.98
N LYS A 67 -1.56 -4.11 6.68
CA LYS A 67 -1.65 -4.16 8.14
C LYS A 67 -0.33 -4.64 8.72
N TRP A 68 0.16 -3.93 9.73
CA TRP A 68 1.37 -4.32 10.41
C TRP A 68 1.15 -5.59 11.21
N ASP A 69 2.09 -6.52 11.13
CA ASP A 69 2.10 -7.75 11.92
C ASP A 69 3.38 -7.80 12.74
N GLN A 70 3.23 -7.75 14.07
CA GLN A 70 4.36 -7.70 14.98
C GLN A 70 5.22 -8.97 14.94
N GLU A 71 4.60 -10.12 14.76
CA GLU A 71 5.34 -11.38 14.71
C GLU A 71 6.22 -11.46 13.47
N LEU A 72 5.68 -11.00 12.33
CA LEU A 72 6.41 -11.04 11.07
C LEU A 72 7.35 -9.85 10.91
N ASN A 73 7.19 -8.83 11.74
CA ASN A 73 7.93 -7.58 11.63
C ASN A 73 7.82 -7.00 10.22
N GLY A 74 6.59 -6.96 9.71
CA GLY A 74 6.30 -6.50 8.37
C GLY A 74 4.80 -6.30 8.17
N TYR A 75 4.43 -6.02 6.94
CA TYR A 75 3.03 -5.77 6.58
C TYR A 75 2.41 -7.01 5.96
N VAL A 76 1.13 -7.23 6.24
CA VAL A 76 0.34 -8.30 5.63
C VAL A 76 -0.73 -7.63 4.75
N THR A 77 -0.95 -8.19 3.58
CA THR A 77 -1.98 -7.71 2.66
C THR A 77 -2.83 -8.86 2.14
N GLY A 78 -4.11 -8.58 1.92
CA GLY A 78 -5.01 -9.49 1.23
C GLY A 78 -5.13 -9.19 -0.27
N VAL A 79 -4.33 -8.25 -0.77
CA VAL A 79 -4.35 -7.92 -2.20
C VAL A 79 -3.94 -9.13 -3.01
N THR A 80 -4.72 -9.43 -4.07
CA THR A 80 -4.49 -10.60 -4.90
C THR A 80 -3.63 -10.27 -6.12
N GLU A 81 -3.05 -11.31 -6.72
CA GLU A 81 -2.31 -11.16 -7.97
C GLU A 81 -3.18 -10.57 -9.07
N GLU A 82 -4.46 -10.96 -9.11
CA GLU A 82 -5.41 -10.42 -10.09
C GLU A 82 -5.57 -8.91 -9.93
N GLN A 83 -5.71 -8.46 -8.70
CA GLN A 83 -5.82 -7.02 -8.41
C GLN A 83 -4.56 -6.29 -8.82
N MET A 84 -3.40 -6.88 -8.59
CA MET A 84 -2.13 -6.29 -9.00
C MET A 84 -2.01 -6.17 -10.51
N LYS A 85 -2.42 -7.21 -11.23
CA LYS A 85 -2.39 -7.19 -12.71
C LYS A 85 -3.29 -6.11 -13.29
N SER A 86 -4.42 -5.85 -12.64
CA SER A 86 -5.42 -4.88 -13.09
C SER A 86 -5.15 -3.46 -12.58
N SER A 87 -4.12 -3.28 -11.77
CA SER A 87 -3.84 -1.99 -11.14
C SER A 87 -3.49 -0.92 -12.17
N PRO A 88 -4.03 0.30 -12.03
CA PRO A 88 -3.60 1.41 -12.86
C PRO A 88 -2.10 1.66 -12.70
N ASP A 89 -1.44 2.04 -13.79
CA ASP A 89 -0.02 2.34 -13.77
C ASP A 89 0.23 3.70 -13.12
N LEU A 90 1.23 3.76 -12.25
CA LEU A 90 1.67 5.00 -11.65
C LEU A 90 2.56 5.76 -12.62
N ASP A 91 2.25 7.02 -12.86
CA ASP A 91 3.14 7.94 -13.56
C ASP A 91 3.23 9.24 -12.77
N PRO A 92 4.14 10.17 -13.14
CA PRO A 92 4.36 11.38 -12.34
C PRO A 92 3.14 12.26 -12.13
N THR A 93 2.13 12.17 -13.00
CA THR A 93 0.92 12.99 -12.90
C THR A 93 -0.23 12.28 -12.20
N SER A 94 -0.14 10.96 -12.01
CA SER A 94 -1.25 10.15 -11.49
C SER A 94 -1.68 10.57 -10.09
N LEU A 95 -0.73 10.92 -9.24
CA LEU A 95 -1.02 11.25 -7.84
C LEU A 95 -1.74 12.59 -7.67
N ARG A 96 -1.88 13.35 -8.73
CA ARG A 96 -2.62 14.62 -8.70
C ARG A 96 -3.96 14.50 -9.42
N ASN A 97 -4.37 13.27 -9.71
CA ASN A 97 -5.56 13.00 -10.51
C ASN A 97 -6.52 12.15 -9.68
N ARG A 98 -7.67 12.74 -9.32
CA ARG A 98 -8.67 12.04 -8.53
C ARG A 98 -9.24 10.83 -9.28
N ASP A 99 -9.32 10.88 -10.61
CA ASP A 99 -9.79 9.74 -11.39
C ASP A 99 -8.85 8.55 -11.26
N PHE A 100 -7.56 8.78 -11.23
CA PHE A 100 -6.58 7.72 -10.98
C PHE A 100 -6.80 7.11 -9.60
N GLU A 101 -6.93 7.95 -8.57
CA GLU A 101 -7.17 7.47 -7.21
C GLU A 101 -8.48 6.67 -7.13
N GLN A 102 -9.53 7.15 -7.79
CA GLN A 102 -10.80 6.45 -7.80
C GLN A 102 -10.67 5.06 -8.42
N ARG A 103 -9.98 4.94 -9.54
CA ARG A 103 -9.74 3.65 -10.19
C ARG A 103 -8.90 2.73 -9.30
N LEU A 104 -7.93 3.31 -8.60
CA LEU A 104 -7.06 2.56 -7.71
C LEU A 104 -7.86 1.96 -6.56
N HIS A 105 -8.66 2.77 -5.89
CA HIS A 105 -9.49 2.29 -4.78
C HIS A 105 -10.51 1.26 -5.24
N THR A 106 -11.12 1.49 -6.40
CA THR A 106 -12.07 0.52 -6.98
C THR A 106 -11.37 -0.81 -7.26
N ASN A 107 -10.18 -0.76 -7.84
CA ASN A 107 -9.43 -1.96 -8.19
C ASN A 107 -9.12 -2.83 -6.97
N TYR A 108 -8.80 -2.20 -5.85
CA TYR A 108 -8.43 -2.93 -4.64
C TYR A 108 -9.59 -3.12 -3.66
N GLY A 109 -10.77 -2.64 -4.02
CA GLY A 109 -11.93 -2.76 -3.15
C GLY A 109 -11.77 -2.02 -1.83
N ALA A 110 -10.95 -0.99 -1.81
CA ALA A 110 -10.64 -0.23 -0.61
C ALA A 110 -11.45 1.07 -0.58
N PRO A 111 -12.07 1.40 0.56
CA PRO A 111 -12.79 2.67 0.67
C PRO A 111 -11.86 3.84 0.45
N SER A 112 -12.34 4.86 -0.22
CA SER A 112 -11.54 6.06 -0.46
C SER A 112 -11.43 6.89 0.82
N TYR A 113 -10.26 7.48 1.05
CA TYR A 113 -10.06 8.28 2.26
C TYR A 113 -10.93 9.54 2.27
N TRP A 114 -11.21 10.12 1.10
CA TRP A 114 -12.06 11.31 1.04
C TRP A 114 -13.50 11.00 1.45
N ASP A 115 -14.00 9.81 1.13
CA ASP A 115 -15.33 9.40 1.58
C ASP A 115 -15.35 9.13 3.08
N LEU A 116 -14.34 8.43 3.57
CA LEU A 116 -14.26 8.09 4.99
C LEU A 116 -14.15 9.34 5.86
N GLU A 117 -13.33 10.29 5.45
CA GLU A 117 -13.11 11.51 6.21
C GLU A 117 -14.31 12.44 6.18
N THR A 118 -15.02 12.47 5.05
CA THR A 118 -16.26 13.25 4.95
C THR A 118 -17.33 12.70 5.88
N ARG A 119 -17.42 11.37 6.01
CA ARG A 119 -18.42 10.74 6.89
C ARG A 119 -18.16 10.99 8.36
N ASN A 120 -16.93 11.31 8.72
CA ASN A 120 -16.54 11.53 10.11
C ASN A 120 -16.69 12.98 10.56
N ASN A 121 -17.16 13.86 9.70
CA ASN A 121 -17.35 15.28 10.02
C ASN A 121 -18.76 15.58 10.46
#